data_024a1a3278ab536273f361ab8abaee81
#
_entry.id   024a1a3278ab536273f361ab8abaee81
#
_cell.length_a   1.000
_cell.length_b   1.000
_cell.length_c   1.000
_cell.angle_alpha   90.00
_cell.angle_beta   90.00
_cell.angle_gamma   90.00
#
_symmetry.space_group_name_H-M   'P 1'
#
loop_
_entity.id
_entity.type
_entity.pdbx_description
1 polymer ?
#
loop_
_entity_poly.entity_id
_entity_poly.type
_entity_poly.pdbx_seq_one_letter_code
_entity_poly.pdbx_strand_id
1 'polypeptide(L)'
;MNLVIDFGNTRCKFYFFNGDQLSDTKIFDNGAADFSEKVLTIVNKSKINNAIVSSVGDKSDLLTALLSNSCNILTLNQNTSIPISNSYDNPAQLGNDRLAAAVGASVLFPNRDVLVVDAGTAITYEFVEDGKRYLGGSISPGLSLRFAALHEHTAKLPLLMPNNVDDIIPTNTQSAINNGVINGVIAEIEWFITYAQQKLKNPAIILTGGDTIFLAEKLKKTIFAEPNLVAIGLNRILEYNVKQS
;
A
#
# COMPACT_ATOMS: atom_id res chain seq x y z
N MET A 1 -13.37 12.84 14.08
CA MET A 1 -12.70 12.53 12.80
C MET A 1 -11.37 11.86 13.07
N ASN A 2 -11.01 10.83 12.32
CA ASN A 2 -9.71 10.16 12.40
C ASN A 2 -8.78 10.68 11.30
N LEU A 3 -7.48 10.77 11.61
CA LEU A 3 -6.42 11.07 10.66
C LEU A 3 -5.51 9.85 10.51
N VAL A 4 -5.36 9.37 9.29
CA VAL A 4 -4.38 8.35 8.93
C VAL A 4 -3.22 9.00 8.21
N ILE A 5 -2.00 8.76 8.68
CA ILE A 5 -0.77 9.28 8.08
C ILE A 5 0.07 8.09 7.63
N ASP A 6 0.20 7.97 6.32
CA ASP A 6 1.08 7.00 5.67
C ASP A 6 2.35 7.75 5.20
N PHE A 7 3.45 7.55 5.93
CA PHE A 7 4.71 8.19 5.66
C PHE A 7 5.63 7.26 4.87
N GLY A 8 5.53 7.34 3.55
CA GLY A 8 6.39 6.60 2.64
C GLY A 8 7.78 7.23 2.45
N ASN A 9 8.59 6.65 1.58
CA ASN A 9 9.96 7.13 1.33
C ASN A 9 10.01 8.54 0.70
N THR A 10 9.14 8.83 -0.25
CA THR A 10 9.15 10.07 -1.04
C THR A 10 8.01 11.01 -0.66
N ARG A 11 6.85 10.47 -0.34
CA ARG A 11 5.62 11.20 -0.08
C ARG A 11 5.00 10.77 1.23
N CYS A 12 4.37 11.75 1.88
CA CYS A 12 3.51 11.55 3.03
C CYS A 12 2.05 11.77 2.62
N LYS A 13 1.19 10.80 2.91
CA LYS A 13 -0.23 10.85 2.57
C LYS A 13 -1.06 10.97 3.83
N PHE A 14 -1.95 11.94 3.85
CA PHE A 14 -2.90 12.19 4.92
C PHE A 14 -4.29 11.84 4.45
N TYR A 15 -4.96 10.94 5.16
CA TYR A 15 -6.31 10.51 4.86
C TYR A 15 -7.22 10.84 6.04
N PHE A 16 -8.33 11.51 5.77
CA PHE A 16 -9.29 11.96 6.77
C PHE A 16 -10.52 11.06 6.73
N PHE A 17 -10.85 10.46 7.88
CA PHE A 17 -11.97 9.54 7.99
C PHE A 17 -13.04 10.05 8.95
N ASN A 18 -14.32 9.91 8.54
CA ASN A 18 -15.48 10.02 9.40
C ASN A 18 -16.06 8.62 9.61
N GLY A 19 -15.72 7.97 10.73
CA GLY A 19 -15.92 6.53 10.88
C GLY A 19 -15.17 5.77 9.79
N ASP A 20 -15.85 4.89 9.07
CA ASP A 20 -15.26 4.09 7.98
C ASP A 20 -15.18 4.86 6.64
N GLN A 21 -15.76 6.06 6.55
CA GLN A 21 -15.82 6.81 5.30
C GLN A 21 -14.62 7.74 5.12
N LEU A 22 -13.84 7.53 4.06
CA LEU A 22 -12.79 8.46 3.62
C LEU A 22 -13.44 9.75 3.11
N SER A 23 -13.11 10.89 3.73
CA SER A 23 -13.69 12.20 3.41
C SER A 23 -12.76 13.13 2.62
N ASP A 24 -11.44 13.04 2.85
CA ASP A 24 -10.45 13.87 2.14
C ASP A 24 -9.09 13.17 2.12
N THR A 25 -8.25 13.52 1.15
CA THR A 25 -6.86 13.04 1.04
C THR A 25 -5.94 14.18 0.66
N LYS A 26 -4.80 14.29 1.36
CA LYS A 26 -3.75 15.25 1.03
C LYS A 26 -2.41 14.54 0.89
N ILE A 27 -1.63 14.95 -0.09
CA ILE A 27 -0.33 14.36 -0.39
C ILE A 27 0.73 15.44 -0.31
N PHE A 28 1.83 15.15 0.39
CA PHE A 28 2.96 16.04 0.59
C PHE A 28 4.25 15.35 0.19
N ASP A 29 5.17 16.12 -0.36
CA ASP A 29 6.54 15.67 -0.57
C ASP A 29 7.30 15.79 0.76
N ASN A 30 7.97 14.71 1.18
CA ASN A 30 8.66 14.62 2.47
C ASN A 30 9.84 15.59 2.63
N GLY A 31 10.36 16.12 1.51
CA GLY A 31 11.48 17.07 1.48
C GLY A 31 11.05 18.53 1.35
N ALA A 32 9.74 18.83 1.33
CA ALA A 32 9.29 20.20 1.20
C ALA A 32 9.66 21.03 2.44
N ALA A 33 10.27 22.20 2.23
CA ALA A 33 10.72 23.07 3.32
C ALA A 33 9.57 23.54 4.23
N ASP A 34 8.37 23.63 3.69
CA ASP A 34 7.14 24.07 4.37
C ASP A 34 6.27 22.90 4.89
N PHE A 35 6.81 21.68 4.91
CA PHE A 35 6.07 20.46 5.32
C PHE A 35 5.43 20.61 6.71
N SER A 36 6.22 21.00 7.72
CA SER A 36 5.72 21.13 9.11
C SER A 36 4.63 22.20 9.24
N GLU A 37 4.77 23.33 8.54
CA GLU A 37 3.77 24.42 8.54
C GLU A 37 2.44 23.97 7.90
N LYS A 38 2.53 23.25 6.78
CA LYS A 38 1.37 22.66 6.09
C LYS A 38 0.64 21.65 6.97
N VAL A 39 1.39 20.78 7.64
CA VAL A 39 0.82 19.79 8.57
C VAL A 39 0.05 20.48 9.69
N LEU A 40 0.68 21.43 10.38
CA LEU A 40 0.04 22.19 11.48
C LEU A 40 -1.19 22.96 11.00
N THR A 41 -1.12 23.59 9.82
CA THR A 41 -2.26 24.32 9.24
C THR A 41 -3.46 23.41 9.02
N ILE A 42 -3.24 22.20 8.52
CA ILE A 42 -4.31 21.24 8.25
C ILE A 42 -4.89 20.69 9.55
N VAL A 43 -4.04 20.31 10.49
CA VAL A 43 -4.46 19.76 11.77
C VAL A 43 -5.28 20.76 12.56
N ASN A 44 -4.84 22.02 12.62
CA ASN A 44 -5.55 23.11 13.33
C ASN A 44 -6.90 23.48 12.71
N LYS A 45 -7.05 23.29 11.40
CA LYS A 45 -8.33 23.54 10.69
C LYS A 45 -9.31 22.36 10.79
N SER A 46 -8.82 21.19 11.16
CA SER A 46 -9.60 19.95 11.17
C SER A 46 -9.86 19.51 12.61
N LYS A 47 -11.10 19.15 12.94
CA LYS A 47 -11.44 18.58 14.26
C LYS A 47 -11.02 17.11 14.32
N ILE A 48 -9.71 16.87 14.47
CA ILE A 48 -9.13 15.53 14.56
C ILE A 48 -9.20 15.08 16.01
N ASN A 49 -9.76 13.89 16.27
CA ASN A 49 -9.82 13.31 17.62
C ASN A 49 -8.68 12.31 17.81
N ASN A 50 -8.43 11.46 16.81
CA ASN A 50 -7.41 10.43 16.86
C ASN A 50 -6.61 10.43 15.57
N ALA A 51 -5.33 10.10 15.67
CA ALA A 51 -4.45 9.91 14.52
C ALA A 51 -3.69 8.59 14.63
N ILE A 52 -3.44 7.94 13.48
CA ILE A 52 -2.48 6.85 13.37
C ILE A 52 -1.37 7.26 12.40
N VAL A 53 -0.13 6.99 12.83
CA VAL A 53 1.07 7.23 12.02
C VAL A 53 1.68 5.90 11.67
N SER A 54 1.76 5.60 10.37
CA SER A 54 2.57 4.52 9.80
C SER A 54 3.77 5.16 9.11
N SER A 55 4.97 4.84 9.55
CA SER A 55 6.21 5.42 9.03
C SER A 55 7.24 4.33 8.75
N VAL A 56 8.02 4.54 7.69
CA VAL A 56 9.24 3.80 7.40
C VAL A 56 10.42 4.67 7.90
N GLY A 57 10.97 4.34 9.09
CA GLY A 57 12.13 5.03 9.67
C GLY A 57 11.79 6.12 10.71
N ASP A 58 12.78 6.93 11.11
CA ASP A 58 12.77 7.83 12.29
C ASP A 58 11.89 9.09 12.18
N LYS A 59 11.18 9.26 11.06
CA LYS A 59 10.39 10.50 10.83
C LYS A 59 9.02 10.50 11.54
N SER A 60 8.62 9.40 12.16
CA SER A 60 7.40 9.33 12.99
C SER A 60 7.44 10.29 14.17
N ASP A 61 8.64 10.52 14.76
CA ASP A 61 8.81 11.34 15.95
C ASP A 61 8.45 12.80 15.69
N LEU A 62 8.85 13.34 14.52
CA LEU A 62 8.48 14.70 14.13
C LEU A 62 6.97 14.88 14.03
N LEU A 63 6.28 13.94 13.35
CA LEU A 63 4.82 14.00 13.21
C LEU A 63 4.13 13.84 14.57
N THR A 64 4.61 12.92 15.40
CA THR A 64 4.09 12.71 16.75
C THR A 64 4.24 13.98 17.58
N ALA A 65 5.40 14.63 17.54
CA ALA A 65 5.61 15.91 18.25
C ALA A 65 4.70 17.03 17.75
N LEU A 66 4.50 17.15 16.42
CA LEU A 66 3.62 18.17 15.84
C LEU A 66 2.13 17.97 16.19
N LEU A 67 1.70 16.73 16.37
CA LEU A 67 0.29 16.38 16.57
C LEU A 67 -0.10 16.17 18.03
N SER A 68 0.88 15.98 18.94
CA SER A 68 0.67 15.57 20.34
C SER A 68 -0.27 16.48 21.13
N ASN A 69 -0.30 17.77 20.80
CA ASN A 69 -1.18 18.75 21.46
C ASN A 69 -2.57 18.86 20.82
N SER A 70 -2.82 18.15 19.72
CA SER A 70 -4.04 18.32 18.92
C SER A 70 -4.98 17.14 18.94
N CYS A 71 -4.47 15.92 19.13
CA CYS A 71 -5.26 14.67 19.11
C CYS A 71 -4.52 13.52 19.79
N ASN A 72 -5.25 12.42 20.05
CA ASN A 72 -4.65 11.17 20.49
C ASN A 72 -3.89 10.52 19.33
N ILE A 73 -2.64 10.10 19.55
CA ILE A 73 -1.79 9.55 18.50
C ILE A 73 -1.46 8.09 18.80
N LEU A 74 -1.66 7.24 17.81
CA LEU A 74 -1.18 5.86 17.76
C LEU A 74 -0.05 5.77 16.72
N THR A 75 1.16 5.43 17.13
CA THR A 75 2.23 5.07 16.20
C THR A 75 2.18 3.56 15.96
N LEU A 76 1.94 3.17 14.71
CA LEU A 76 1.87 1.74 14.35
C LEU A 76 3.24 1.10 14.51
N ASN A 77 3.30 0.06 15.33
CA ASN A 77 4.49 -0.73 15.59
C ASN A 77 4.12 -2.20 15.87
N GLN A 78 5.12 -3.05 16.08
CA GLN A 78 4.94 -4.49 16.31
C GLN A 78 4.08 -4.86 17.53
N ASN A 79 3.91 -3.95 18.51
CA ASN A 79 3.11 -4.17 19.73
C ASN A 79 1.68 -3.62 19.58
N THR A 80 1.37 -2.96 18.48
CA THR A 80 0.03 -2.43 18.22
C THR A 80 -0.97 -3.57 18.03
N SER A 81 -2.06 -3.55 18.77
CA SER A 81 -3.14 -4.55 18.62
C SER A 81 -3.79 -4.42 17.25
N ILE A 82 -4.05 -5.55 16.60
CA ILE A 82 -4.66 -5.61 15.28
C ILE A 82 -5.92 -6.46 15.29
N PRO A 83 -6.93 -6.16 14.42
CA PRO A 83 -8.21 -6.87 14.42
C PRO A 83 -8.21 -8.22 13.69
N ILE A 84 -7.05 -8.70 13.23
CA ILE A 84 -6.86 -9.99 12.57
C ILE A 84 -5.73 -10.76 13.24
N SER A 85 -5.71 -12.08 13.12
CA SER A 85 -4.55 -12.87 13.55
C SER A 85 -3.44 -12.79 12.50
N ASN A 86 -2.19 -12.83 12.96
CA ASN A 86 -1.00 -12.74 12.12
C ASN A 86 -0.20 -14.04 12.24
N SER A 87 -0.02 -14.75 11.12
CA SER A 87 0.75 -15.99 11.04
C SER A 87 2.21 -15.78 10.57
N TYR A 88 2.67 -14.55 10.52
CA TYR A 88 4.06 -14.24 10.14
C TYR A 88 5.02 -14.70 11.24
N ASP A 89 6.06 -15.48 10.90
CA ASP A 89 6.98 -16.09 11.87
C ASP A 89 7.63 -15.08 12.80
N ASN A 90 8.04 -13.93 12.27
CA ASN A 90 8.58 -12.81 13.03
C ASN A 90 7.78 -11.52 12.72
N PRO A 91 6.75 -11.20 13.52
CA PRO A 91 5.93 -10.00 13.31
C PRO A 91 6.71 -8.68 13.26
N ALA A 92 7.89 -8.61 13.92
CA ALA A 92 8.72 -7.42 13.91
C ALA A 92 9.38 -7.12 12.55
N GLN A 93 9.46 -8.11 11.67
CA GLN A 93 10.00 -7.97 10.30
C GLN A 93 8.91 -7.68 9.26
N LEU A 94 7.64 -7.75 9.66
CA LEU A 94 6.53 -7.44 8.75
C LEU A 94 6.39 -5.93 8.57
N GLY A 95 6.42 -5.47 7.33
CA GLY A 95 6.16 -4.07 7.00
C GLY A 95 4.76 -3.62 7.44
N ASN A 96 4.67 -2.42 7.98
CA ASN A 96 3.42 -1.83 8.46
C ASN A 96 2.40 -1.66 7.33
N ASP A 97 2.85 -1.34 6.13
CA ASP A 97 2.06 -1.23 4.90
C ASP A 97 1.40 -2.56 4.52
N ARG A 98 2.16 -3.67 4.56
CA ARG A 98 1.67 -5.01 4.29
C ARG A 98 0.61 -5.46 5.30
N LEU A 99 0.89 -5.22 6.59
CA LEU A 99 -0.07 -5.49 7.65
C LEU A 99 -1.36 -4.68 7.49
N ALA A 100 -1.22 -3.38 7.20
CA ALA A 100 -2.37 -2.50 6.97
C ALA A 100 -3.18 -2.93 5.73
N ALA A 101 -2.52 -3.33 4.63
CA ALA A 101 -3.19 -3.86 3.46
C ALA A 101 -4.03 -5.11 3.78
N ALA A 102 -3.48 -6.04 4.58
CA ALA A 102 -4.20 -7.23 5.04
C ALA A 102 -5.42 -6.89 5.91
N VAL A 103 -5.27 -5.92 6.83
CA VAL A 103 -6.41 -5.43 7.64
C VAL A 103 -7.44 -4.73 6.77
N GLY A 104 -7.02 -3.90 5.80
CA GLY A 104 -7.93 -3.27 4.83
C GLY A 104 -8.73 -4.29 4.03
N ALA A 105 -8.08 -5.36 3.59
CA ALA A 105 -8.73 -6.47 2.91
C ALA A 105 -9.80 -7.14 3.78
N SER A 106 -9.54 -7.33 5.07
CA SER A 106 -10.51 -7.90 6.02
C SER A 106 -11.75 -7.01 6.24
N VAL A 107 -11.58 -5.70 6.12
CA VAL A 107 -12.70 -4.73 6.19
C VAL A 107 -13.58 -4.81 4.96
N LEU A 108 -12.97 -4.84 3.77
CA LEU A 108 -13.72 -4.84 2.50
C LEU A 108 -14.38 -6.19 2.19
N PHE A 109 -13.75 -7.28 2.60
CA PHE A 109 -14.22 -8.65 2.33
C PHE A 109 -14.26 -9.47 3.62
N PRO A 110 -15.17 -9.13 4.57
CA PRO A 110 -15.30 -9.88 5.81
C PRO A 110 -15.74 -11.32 5.52
N ASN A 111 -15.16 -12.29 6.25
CA ASN A 111 -15.44 -13.72 6.14
C ASN A 111 -15.15 -14.29 4.72
N ARG A 112 -14.21 -13.74 4.00
CA ARG A 112 -13.80 -14.18 2.67
C ARG A 112 -12.27 -14.24 2.57
N ASP A 113 -11.79 -15.20 1.80
CA ASP A 113 -10.38 -15.26 1.44
C ASP A 113 -10.04 -14.13 0.47
N VAL A 114 -8.86 -13.55 0.63
CA VAL A 114 -8.41 -12.42 -0.18
C VAL A 114 -6.94 -12.60 -0.57
N LEU A 115 -6.62 -12.29 -1.82
CA LEU A 115 -5.28 -11.94 -2.26
C LEU A 115 -5.24 -10.42 -2.48
N VAL A 116 -4.36 -9.73 -1.78
CA VAL A 116 -4.01 -8.34 -2.07
C VAL A 116 -2.76 -8.32 -2.94
N VAL A 117 -2.79 -7.51 -3.98
CA VAL A 117 -1.64 -7.14 -4.82
C VAL A 117 -1.43 -5.65 -4.64
N ASP A 118 -0.43 -5.24 -3.88
CA ASP A 118 -0.06 -3.83 -3.73
C ASP A 118 1.07 -3.50 -4.71
N ALA A 119 0.72 -2.79 -5.78
CA ALA A 119 1.63 -2.41 -6.85
C ALA A 119 2.15 -0.98 -6.66
N GLY A 120 3.26 -0.86 -5.96
CA GLY A 120 3.97 0.38 -5.68
C GLY A 120 5.45 0.31 -6.07
N THR A 121 6.33 0.89 -5.27
CA THR A 121 7.79 0.78 -5.43
C THR A 121 8.24 -0.68 -5.48
N ALA A 122 7.75 -1.49 -4.55
CA ALA A 122 7.72 -2.95 -4.64
C ALA A 122 6.30 -3.39 -4.99
N ILE A 123 6.16 -4.60 -5.52
CA ILE A 123 4.87 -5.29 -5.60
C ILE A 123 4.83 -6.28 -4.45
N THR A 124 3.81 -6.19 -3.60
CA THR A 124 3.62 -7.16 -2.54
C THR A 124 2.33 -7.96 -2.76
N TYR A 125 2.34 -9.20 -2.30
CA TYR A 125 1.25 -10.16 -2.42
C TYR A 125 0.89 -10.63 -1.03
N GLU A 126 -0.31 -10.28 -0.54
CA GLU A 126 -0.74 -10.61 0.82
C GLU A 126 -1.91 -11.58 0.80
N PHE A 127 -1.77 -12.70 1.48
CA PHE A 127 -2.80 -13.74 1.57
C PHE A 127 -3.53 -13.61 2.90
N VAL A 128 -4.84 -13.40 2.82
CA VAL A 128 -5.73 -13.29 3.99
C VAL A 128 -6.78 -14.38 3.91
N GLU A 129 -6.91 -15.20 4.92
CA GLU A 129 -7.88 -16.28 5.03
C GLU A 129 -9.09 -15.85 5.86
N ASP A 130 -10.29 -16.13 5.34
CA ASP A 130 -11.59 -15.86 5.99
C ASP A 130 -11.77 -14.39 6.44
N GLY A 131 -11.01 -13.46 5.84
CA GLY A 131 -10.97 -12.06 6.29
C GLY A 131 -10.50 -11.86 7.73
N LYS A 132 -9.85 -12.87 8.35
CA LYS A 132 -9.50 -12.89 9.77
C LYS A 132 -8.06 -13.27 10.07
N ARG A 133 -7.39 -13.91 9.13
CA ARG A 133 -6.03 -14.40 9.35
C ARG A 133 -5.10 -14.00 8.21
N TYR A 134 -4.09 -13.21 8.52
CA TYR A 134 -2.99 -12.93 7.60
C TYR A 134 -2.05 -14.13 7.57
N LEU A 135 -1.89 -14.73 6.39
CA LEU A 135 -1.06 -15.93 6.20
C LEU A 135 0.40 -15.61 5.87
N GLY A 136 0.67 -14.41 5.42
CA GLY A 136 1.95 -14.00 4.85
C GLY A 136 1.83 -13.65 3.37
N GLY A 137 2.99 -13.53 2.70
CA GLY A 137 2.98 -13.14 1.31
C GLY A 137 4.38 -13.01 0.71
N SER A 138 4.47 -12.39 -0.47
CA SER A 138 5.70 -12.25 -1.24
C SER A 138 6.00 -10.78 -1.55
N ILE A 139 7.25 -10.48 -1.87
CA ILE A 139 7.71 -9.16 -2.29
C ILE A 139 8.50 -9.30 -3.58
N SER A 140 8.23 -8.44 -4.54
CA SER A 140 8.89 -8.39 -5.83
C SER A 140 9.14 -6.94 -6.25
N PRO A 141 10.09 -6.66 -7.15
CA PRO A 141 10.32 -5.30 -7.63
C PRO A 141 9.11 -4.75 -8.40
N GLY A 142 8.69 -3.52 -8.10
CA GLY A 142 7.68 -2.80 -8.87
C GLY A 142 8.17 -2.34 -10.25
N LEU A 143 7.28 -1.77 -11.04
CA LEU A 143 7.58 -1.33 -12.42
C LEU A 143 8.80 -0.38 -12.45
N SER A 144 8.76 0.69 -11.67
CA SER A 144 9.84 1.69 -11.65
C SER A 144 11.19 1.10 -11.26
N LEU A 145 11.23 0.17 -10.29
CA LEU A 145 12.47 -0.51 -9.91
C LEU A 145 13.01 -1.40 -11.03
N ARG A 146 12.15 -2.09 -11.79
CA ARG A 146 12.59 -2.93 -12.92
C ARG A 146 13.18 -2.09 -14.05
N PHE A 147 12.56 -0.95 -14.38
CA PHE A 147 13.10 -0.01 -15.36
C PHE A 147 14.44 0.58 -14.90
N ALA A 148 14.53 1.02 -13.65
CA ALA A 148 15.76 1.56 -13.07
C ALA A 148 16.89 0.52 -13.07
N ALA A 149 16.59 -0.72 -12.67
CA ALA A 149 17.58 -1.80 -12.64
C ALA A 149 18.18 -2.09 -14.04
N LEU A 150 17.36 -2.10 -15.09
CA LEU A 150 17.84 -2.27 -16.46
C LEU A 150 18.76 -1.11 -16.88
N HIS A 151 18.42 0.12 -16.51
CA HIS A 151 19.25 1.28 -16.81
C HIS A 151 20.56 1.28 -16.01
N GLU A 152 20.48 1.11 -14.70
CA GLU A 152 21.62 1.26 -13.79
C GLU A 152 22.64 0.12 -13.92
N HIS A 153 22.19 -1.10 -14.25
CA HIS A 153 23.05 -2.28 -14.33
C HIS A 153 23.43 -2.69 -15.75
N THR A 154 23.16 -1.84 -16.76
CA THR A 154 23.59 -2.09 -18.13
C THR A 154 24.21 -0.83 -18.76
N ALA A 155 25.16 -1.03 -19.69
CA ALA A 155 25.93 0.09 -20.26
C ALA A 155 25.15 0.99 -21.24
N LYS A 156 24.05 0.52 -21.83
CA LYS A 156 23.40 1.18 -22.97
C LYS A 156 21.89 1.26 -22.90
N LEU A 157 21.24 0.64 -21.91
CA LEU A 157 19.79 0.68 -21.85
C LEU A 157 19.32 2.02 -21.27
N PRO A 158 18.40 2.73 -21.94
CA PRO A 158 17.87 4.00 -21.44
C PRO A 158 16.96 3.78 -20.22
N LEU A 159 16.89 4.79 -19.33
CA LEU A 159 15.85 4.84 -18.31
C LEU A 159 14.52 5.17 -18.99
N LEU A 160 13.53 4.32 -18.79
CA LEU A 160 12.20 4.47 -19.35
C LEU A 160 11.14 4.55 -18.25
N MET A 161 9.99 5.09 -18.63
CA MET A 161 8.76 5.06 -17.84
C MET A 161 7.79 4.05 -18.46
N PRO A 162 6.88 3.46 -17.67
CA PRO A 162 5.85 2.57 -18.18
C PRO A 162 5.06 3.22 -19.31
N ASN A 163 4.96 2.57 -20.44
CA ASN A 163 4.19 3.03 -21.60
C ASN A 163 3.49 1.84 -22.26
N ASN A 164 2.35 2.07 -22.89
CA ASN A 164 1.64 1.04 -23.61
C ASN A 164 2.50 0.51 -24.76
N VAL A 165 2.53 -0.81 -24.90
CA VAL A 165 3.21 -1.51 -25.99
C VAL A 165 2.20 -2.47 -26.61
N ASP A 166 1.92 -2.23 -27.89
CA ASP A 166 0.91 -3.01 -28.63
C ASP A 166 1.51 -4.29 -29.25
N ASP A 167 2.81 -4.29 -29.56
CA ASP A 167 3.50 -5.40 -30.20
C ASP A 167 4.12 -6.37 -29.18
N ILE A 168 3.81 -7.67 -29.31
CA ILE A 168 4.41 -8.73 -28.50
C ILE A 168 5.89 -8.98 -28.90
N ILE A 169 6.26 -8.68 -30.15
CA ILE A 169 7.62 -8.85 -30.69
C ILE A 169 8.13 -7.48 -31.15
N PRO A 170 8.59 -6.63 -30.22
CA PRO A 170 9.07 -5.30 -30.55
C PRO A 170 10.42 -5.35 -31.28
N THR A 171 10.62 -4.40 -32.20
CA THR A 171 11.80 -4.35 -33.09
C THR A 171 12.79 -3.22 -32.72
N ASN A 172 12.56 -2.52 -31.59
CA ASN A 172 13.46 -1.49 -31.08
C ASN A 172 13.66 -1.63 -29.57
N THR A 173 14.76 -1.08 -29.06
CA THR A 173 15.18 -1.24 -27.65
C THR A 173 14.15 -0.70 -26.66
N GLN A 174 13.55 0.45 -26.91
CA GLN A 174 12.59 1.06 -25.97
C GLN A 174 11.33 0.20 -25.84
N SER A 175 10.76 -0.21 -26.96
CA SER A 175 9.60 -1.11 -26.97
C SER A 175 9.92 -2.47 -26.38
N ALA A 176 11.14 -3.02 -26.60
CA ALA A 176 11.58 -4.27 -26.03
C ALA A 176 11.67 -4.22 -24.51
N ILE A 177 12.22 -3.14 -23.94
CA ILE A 177 12.29 -2.92 -22.49
C ILE A 177 10.87 -2.80 -21.91
N ASN A 178 10.02 -1.93 -22.47
CA ASN A 178 8.64 -1.76 -22.00
C ASN A 178 7.86 -3.07 -22.06
N ASN A 179 7.92 -3.79 -23.17
CA ASN A 179 7.25 -5.07 -23.34
C ASN A 179 7.71 -6.09 -22.29
N GLY A 180 9.01 -6.28 -22.15
CA GLY A 180 9.58 -7.25 -21.21
C GLY A 180 9.23 -6.95 -19.76
N VAL A 181 9.34 -5.69 -19.33
CA VAL A 181 9.04 -5.29 -17.95
C VAL A 181 7.54 -5.39 -17.65
N ILE A 182 6.69 -4.82 -18.50
CA ILE A 182 5.25 -4.76 -18.25
C ILE A 182 4.62 -6.14 -18.33
N ASN A 183 4.89 -6.90 -19.40
CA ASN A 183 4.33 -8.24 -19.53
C ASN A 183 4.89 -9.21 -18.48
N GLY A 184 6.16 -9.01 -18.07
CA GLY A 184 6.73 -9.76 -16.96
C GLY A 184 5.97 -9.54 -15.65
N VAL A 185 5.62 -8.28 -15.33
CA VAL A 185 4.81 -7.95 -14.13
C VAL A 185 3.39 -8.51 -14.26
N ILE A 186 2.75 -8.37 -15.43
CA ILE A 186 1.41 -8.91 -15.65
C ILE A 186 1.40 -10.44 -15.45
N ALA A 187 2.35 -11.15 -16.05
CA ALA A 187 2.47 -12.59 -15.92
C ALA A 187 2.71 -13.03 -14.46
N GLU A 188 3.53 -12.29 -13.72
CA GLU A 188 3.77 -12.54 -12.30
C GLU A 188 2.49 -12.36 -11.48
N ILE A 189 1.76 -11.27 -11.66
CA ILE A 189 0.49 -11.00 -10.96
C ILE A 189 -0.54 -12.09 -11.31
N GLU A 190 -0.69 -12.45 -12.57
CA GLU A 190 -1.62 -13.50 -13.01
C GLU A 190 -1.26 -14.87 -12.45
N TRP A 191 0.04 -15.16 -12.28
CA TRP A 191 0.49 -16.37 -11.61
C TRP A 191 0.07 -16.38 -10.13
N PHE A 192 0.29 -15.30 -9.38
CA PHE A 192 -0.15 -15.18 -7.98
C PHE A 192 -1.67 -15.28 -7.83
N ILE A 193 -2.44 -14.68 -8.74
CA ILE A 193 -3.90 -14.82 -8.77
C ILE A 193 -4.29 -16.29 -8.97
N THR A 194 -3.68 -16.95 -9.93
CA THR A 194 -3.95 -18.36 -10.21
C THR A 194 -3.58 -19.26 -9.03
N TYR A 195 -2.43 -19.00 -8.40
CA TYR A 195 -1.99 -19.69 -7.19
C TYR A 195 -2.97 -19.48 -6.02
N ALA A 196 -3.42 -18.24 -5.79
CA ALA A 196 -4.41 -17.93 -4.76
C ALA A 196 -5.73 -18.68 -5.00
N GLN A 197 -6.22 -18.73 -6.24
CA GLN A 197 -7.44 -19.48 -6.62
C GLN A 197 -7.33 -20.99 -6.38
N GLN A 198 -6.11 -21.54 -6.40
CA GLN A 198 -5.86 -22.97 -6.09
C GLN A 198 -5.75 -23.23 -4.59
N LYS A 199 -5.27 -22.28 -3.81
CA LYS A 199 -4.95 -22.43 -2.37
C LYS A 199 -6.04 -21.93 -1.44
N LEU A 200 -6.78 -20.93 -1.85
CA LEU A 200 -7.81 -20.25 -1.07
C LEU A 200 -9.20 -20.57 -1.64
N LYS A 201 -10.22 -20.41 -0.80
CA LYS A 201 -11.61 -20.69 -1.18
C LYS A 201 -12.25 -19.48 -1.86
N ASN A 202 -12.33 -19.50 -3.20
CA ASN A 202 -12.94 -18.42 -3.99
C ASN A 202 -12.48 -17.02 -3.56
N PRO A 203 -11.15 -16.74 -3.61
CA PRO A 203 -10.62 -15.51 -3.07
C PRO A 203 -11.11 -14.28 -3.84
N ALA A 204 -11.34 -13.19 -3.13
CA ALA A 204 -11.37 -11.88 -3.75
C ALA A 204 -9.93 -11.45 -4.10
N ILE A 205 -9.77 -10.78 -5.22
CA ILE A 205 -8.49 -10.25 -5.65
C ILE A 205 -8.55 -8.73 -5.56
N ILE A 206 -7.74 -8.13 -4.71
CA ILE A 206 -7.64 -6.67 -4.57
C ILE A 206 -6.35 -6.21 -5.22
N LEU A 207 -6.43 -5.18 -6.05
CA LEU A 207 -5.27 -4.45 -6.58
C LEU A 207 -5.25 -3.07 -5.96
N THR A 208 -4.12 -2.70 -5.35
CA THR A 208 -3.87 -1.41 -4.70
C THR A 208 -2.48 -0.87 -5.08
N GLY A 209 -2.11 0.29 -4.56
CA GLY A 209 -0.82 0.93 -4.84
C GLY A 209 -0.86 1.95 -5.97
N GLY A 210 0.28 2.57 -6.24
CA GLY A 210 0.40 3.66 -7.19
C GLY A 210 0.17 3.26 -8.65
N ASP A 211 0.47 2.01 -9.01
CA ASP A 211 0.36 1.48 -10.37
C ASP A 211 -0.99 0.77 -10.62
N THR A 212 -1.94 0.85 -9.67
CA THR A 212 -3.25 0.17 -9.71
C THR A 212 -3.99 0.43 -11.03
N ILE A 213 -4.17 1.70 -11.42
CA ILE A 213 -4.95 2.05 -12.62
C ILE A 213 -4.29 1.47 -13.87
N PHE A 214 -2.98 1.68 -14.01
CA PHE A 214 -2.22 1.20 -15.16
C PHE A 214 -2.25 -0.33 -15.32
N LEU A 215 -2.14 -1.06 -14.21
CA LEU A 215 -2.14 -2.53 -14.24
C LEU A 215 -3.56 -3.11 -14.35
N ALA A 216 -4.57 -2.47 -13.76
CA ALA A 216 -5.95 -2.94 -13.83
C ALA A 216 -6.47 -3.02 -15.26
N GLU A 217 -6.08 -2.08 -16.13
CA GLU A 217 -6.45 -2.07 -17.55
C GLU A 217 -5.83 -3.23 -18.35
N LYS A 218 -4.74 -3.82 -17.85
CA LYS A 218 -3.98 -4.85 -18.56
C LYS A 218 -4.23 -6.26 -18.05
N LEU A 219 -4.69 -6.39 -16.82
CA LEU A 219 -5.00 -7.69 -16.22
C LEU A 219 -6.32 -8.22 -16.78
N LYS A 220 -6.28 -9.49 -17.24
CA LYS A 220 -7.46 -10.18 -17.81
C LYS A 220 -8.32 -10.88 -16.75
N LYS A 221 -7.92 -10.82 -15.49
CA LYS A 221 -8.61 -11.44 -14.36
C LYS A 221 -9.56 -10.48 -13.70
N THR A 222 -10.62 -11.01 -13.10
CA THR A 222 -11.53 -10.19 -12.27
C THR A 222 -10.80 -9.73 -11.02
N ILE A 223 -10.65 -8.42 -10.88
CA ILE A 223 -9.99 -7.76 -9.75
C ILE A 223 -10.89 -6.65 -9.20
N PHE A 224 -10.68 -6.33 -7.92
CA PHE A 224 -11.26 -5.17 -7.27
C PHE A 224 -10.13 -4.14 -7.04
N ALA A 225 -10.24 -2.99 -7.68
CA ALA A 225 -9.23 -1.92 -7.55
C ALA A 225 -9.61 -1.00 -6.38
N GLU A 226 -8.73 -0.93 -5.35
CA GLU A 226 -8.89 -0.06 -4.19
C GLU A 226 -7.57 0.66 -3.88
N PRO A 227 -7.37 1.86 -4.43
CA PRO A 227 -6.11 2.61 -4.23
C PRO A 227 -5.84 3.02 -2.78
N ASN A 228 -6.87 3.06 -1.92
CA ASN A 228 -6.77 3.51 -0.53
C ASN A 228 -6.77 2.36 0.49
N LEU A 229 -6.54 1.11 0.04
CA LEU A 229 -6.63 -0.08 0.89
C LEU A 229 -5.80 0.02 2.17
N VAL A 230 -4.55 0.47 2.06
CA VAL A 230 -3.64 0.67 3.20
C VAL A 230 -4.23 1.68 4.20
N ALA A 231 -4.78 2.79 3.71
CA ALA A 231 -5.41 3.80 4.57
C ALA A 231 -6.66 3.27 5.28
N ILE A 232 -7.48 2.47 4.60
CA ILE A 232 -8.65 1.79 5.19
C ILE A 232 -8.18 0.86 6.32
N GLY A 233 -7.13 0.09 6.10
CA GLY A 233 -6.56 -0.81 7.10
C GLY A 233 -6.01 -0.05 8.31
N LEU A 234 -5.27 1.03 8.08
CA LEU A 234 -4.73 1.88 9.15
C LEU A 234 -5.86 2.51 9.98
N ASN A 235 -6.91 3.04 9.34
CA ASN A 235 -8.07 3.56 10.07
C ASN A 235 -8.73 2.48 10.93
N ARG A 236 -8.87 1.27 10.41
CA ARG A 236 -9.43 0.14 11.17
C ARG A 236 -8.56 -0.24 12.37
N ILE A 237 -7.24 -0.24 12.22
CA ILE A 237 -6.31 -0.48 13.33
C ILE A 237 -6.46 0.62 14.40
N LEU A 238 -6.53 1.88 13.99
CA LEU A 238 -6.77 3.01 14.89
C LEU A 238 -8.06 2.82 15.70
N GLU A 239 -9.19 2.58 15.02
CA GLU A 239 -10.48 2.38 15.67
C GLU A 239 -10.51 1.19 16.62
N TYR A 240 -9.80 0.12 16.27
CA TYR A 240 -9.70 -1.07 17.12
C TYR A 240 -9.01 -0.75 18.44
N ASN A 241 -7.93 0.04 18.42
CA ASN A 241 -7.19 0.43 19.62
C ASN A 241 -7.92 1.50 20.45
N VAL A 242 -8.59 2.48 19.82
CA VAL A 242 -9.38 3.50 20.52
C VAL A 242 -10.56 2.91 21.28
N LYS A 243 -11.16 1.82 20.78
CA LYS A 243 -12.27 1.13 21.48
C LYS A 243 -11.82 0.27 22.67
N GLN A 244 -10.53 -0.02 22.78
CA GLN A 244 -9.95 -0.82 23.87
C GLN A 244 -9.36 0.04 24.99
N SER A 245 -9.16 1.34 24.73
CA SER A 245 -8.69 2.34 25.71
C SER A 245 -9.86 2.95 26.47
#